data_4c75508d909017f319ac5f0383f63943
#
_entry.id   4c75508d909017f319ac5f0383f63943
#
_cell.length_a   1.000
_cell.length_b   1.000
_cell.length_c   1.000
_cell.angle_alpha   90.00
_cell.angle_beta   90.00
_cell.angle_gamma   90.00
#
_symmetry.space_group_name_H-M   'P 1'
#
loop_
_entity.id
_entity.type
_entity.pdbx_description
1 polymer ?
#
loop_
_entity_poly.entity_id
_entity_poly.type
_entity_poly.pdbx_seq_one_letter_code
_entity_poly.pdbx_strand_id
1 'polypeptide(L)'
;DHGGLQVAWAAYKNATKREPLGEKDGLTADQRFFHAYAGVWAGNITEAEIRNRTKSDPHSLGRWRVNGALPHIDAWYEAFGVKEGDKMFIPKSERLDLW
;
A
#
# COMPACT_ATOMS: atom_id res chain seq x y z
N ASP A 1 -3.96 8.62 -4.47
CA ASP A 1 -2.99 7.52 -4.18
C ASP A 1 -3.66 6.15 -4.16
N HIS A 2 -4.81 6.03 -3.50
CA HIS A 2 -5.55 4.77 -3.44
C HIS A 2 -5.93 4.27 -4.84
N GLY A 3 -6.52 5.12 -5.68
CA GLY A 3 -6.89 4.75 -7.06
C GLY A 3 -5.68 4.40 -7.91
N GLY A 4 -4.57 5.13 -7.74
CA GLY A 4 -3.32 4.84 -8.43
C GLY A 4 -2.74 3.49 -8.03
N LEU A 5 -2.84 3.13 -6.75
CA LEU A 5 -2.40 1.83 -6.26
C LEU A 5 -3.22 0.70 -6.86
N GLN A 6 -4.54 0.86 -6.97
CA GLN A 6 -5.40 -0.14 -7.60
C GLN A 6 -5.06 -0.35 -9.07
N VAL A 7 -4.79 0.72 -9.81
CA VAL A 7 -4.37 0.64 -11.22
C VAL A 7 -3.03 -0.09 -11.34
N ALA A 8 -2.07 0.26 -10.48
CA ALA A 8 -0.76 -0.39 -10.48
C ALA A 8 -0.86 -1.87 -10.16
N TRP A 9 -1.70 -2.25 -9.20
CA TRP A 9 -1.95 -3.64 -8.85
C TRP A 9 -2.52 -4.42 -10.04
N ALA A 10 -3.52 -3.85 -10.73
CA ALA A 10 -4.12 -4.49 -11.89
C ALA A 10 -3.09 -4.71 -13.01
N ALA A 11 -2.24 -3.72 -13.26
CA ALA A 11 -1.16 -3.82 -14.25
C ALA A 11 -0.15 -4.91 -13.88
N TYR A 12 0.24 -4.98 -12.60
CA TYR A 12 1.14 -6.01 -12.09
C TYR A 12 0.56 -7.41 -12.27
N LYS A 13 -0.70 -7.62 -11.90
CA LYS A 13 -1.34 -8.93 -12.05
C LYS A 13 -1.48 -9.34 -13.52
N ASN A 14 -1.77 -8.40 -14.39
CA ASN A 14 -1.83 -8.65 -15.83
C ASN A 14 -0.47 -9.08 -16.39
N ALA A 15 0.59 -8.41 -15.98
CA ALA A 15 1.95 -8.76 -16.40
C ALA A 15 2.37 -10.14 -15.91
N THR A 16 2.05 -10.48 -14.65
CA THR A 16 2.46 -11.75 -14.04
C THR A 16 1.61 -12.95 -14.47
N LYS A 17 0.51 -12.73 -15.15
CA LYS A 17 -0.24 -13.82 -15.80
C LYS A 17 0.62 -14.53 -16.85
N ARG A 18 1.43 -13.79 -17.58
CA ARG A 18 2.29 -14.34 -18.65
C ARG A 18 3.61 -14.90 -18.10
N GLU A 19 4.18 -14.22 -17.12
CA GLU A 19 5.45 -14.56 -16.50
C GLU A 19 5.32 -14.54 -14.98
N PRO A 20 4.79 -15.63 -14.37
CA PRO A 20 4.65 -15.67 -12.92
C PRO A 20 5.98 -15.49 -12.20
N LEU A 21 5.98 -14.68 -11.15
CA LEU A 21 7.15 -14.48 -10.30
C LEU A 21 7.04 -15.38 -9.07
N GLY A 22 8.15 -16.04 -8.73
CA GLY A 22 8.21 -16.89 -7.54
C GLY A 22 8.54 -16.11 -6.28
N GLU A 23 8.66 -16.83 -5.17
CA GLU A 23 9.10 -16.24 -3.91
C GLU A 23 10.57 -15.83 -3.99
N LYS A 24 10.90 -14.75 -3.29
CA LYS A 24 12.27 -14.25 -3.16
C LYS A 24 12.41 -13.58 -1.80
N ASP A 25 13.52 -13.85 -1.12
CA ASP A 25 13.81 -13.29 0.20
C ASP A 25 12.71 -13.57 1.24
N GLY A 26 12.08 -14.73 1.13
CA GLY A 26 11.02 -15.14 2.04
C GLY A 26 9.67 -14.47 1.79
N LEU A 27 9.52 -13.74 0.69
CA LEU A 27 8.29 -13.01 0.36
C LEU A 27 7.72 -13.51 -0.97
N THR A 28 6.38 -13.58 -1.04
CA THR A 28 5.70 -13.83 -2.31
C THR A 28 5.84 -12.62 -3.22
N ALA A 29 5.58 -12.81 -4.51
CA ALA A 29 5.59 -11.70 -5.45
C ALA A 29 4.58 -10.61 -5.06
N ASP A 30 3.40 -10.98 -4.60
CA ASP A 30 2.37 -10.04 -4.16
C ASP A 30 2.83 -9.22 -2.94
N GLN A 31 3.45 -9.88 -1.96
CA GLN A 31 4.02 -9.18 -0.81
C GLN A 31 5.12 -8.21 -1.22
N ARG A 32 5.98 -8.60 -2.17
CA ARG A 32 7.04 -7.71 -2.69
C ARG A 32 6.46 -6.50 -3.42
N PHE A 33 5.33 -6.67 -4.11
CA PHE A 33 4.66 -5.54 -4.75
C PHE A 33 4.30 -4.47 -3.72
N PHE A 34 3.68 -4.85 -2.61
CA PHE A 34 3.28 -3.90 -1.57
C PHE A 34 4.49 -3.32 -0.83
N HIS A 35 5.56 -4.11 -0.63
CA HIS A 35 6.81 -3.59 -0.08
C HIS A 35 7.44 -2.53 -0.99
N ALA A 36 7.43 -2.75 -2.30
CA ALA A 36 7.94 -1.79 -3.25
C ALA A 36 7.14 -0.48 -3.22
N TYR A 37 5.81 -0.58 -3.12
CA TYR A 37 4.96 0.59 -2.98
C TYR A 37 5.31 1.38 -1.71
N ALA A 38 5.44 0.68 -0.59
CA ALA A 38 5.82 1.34 0.67
C ALA A 38 7.21 1.98 0.57
N GLY A 39 8.14 1.34 -0.14
CA GLY A 39 9.49 1.85 -0.35
C GLY A 39 9.53 3.20 -1.07
N VAL A 40 8.59 3.46 -1.95
CA VAL A 40 8.48 4.75 -2.65
C VAL A 40 8.28 5.90 -1.66
N TRP A 41 7.58 5.64 -0.57
CA TRP A 41 7.25 6.64 0.44
C TRP A 41 8.10 6.55 1.71
N ALA A 42 9.04 5.60 1.76
CA ALA A 42 9.91 5.42 2.91
C ALA A 42 10.85 6.60 3.09
N GLY A 43 11.08 6.98 4.33
CA GLY A 43 12.00 8.05 4.65
C GLY A 43 11.86 8.47 6.12
N ASN A 44 12.96 9.00 6.66
CA ASN A 44 12.99 9.57 8.00
C ASN A 44 13.07 11.09 7.88
N ILE A 45 12.19 11.80 8.56
CA ILE A 45 12.20 13.27 8.55
C ILE A 45 12.14 13.80 9.99
N THR A 46 12.65 15.01 10.19
CA THR A 46 12.63 15.67 11.49
C THR A 46 11.22 16.16 11.84
N GLU A 47 10.97 16.39 13.12
CA GLU A 47 9.70 16.97 13.56
C GLU A 47 9.47 18.36 12.95
N ALA A 48 10.53 19.14 12.80
CA ALA A 48 10.43 20.46 12.18
C ALA A 48 9.96 20.35 10.72
N GLU A 49 10.51 19.38 9.98
CA GLU A 49 10.10 19.14 8.58
C GLU A 49 8.67 18.62 8.50
N ILE A 50 8.25 17.78 9.43
CA ILE A 50 6.86 17.30 9.49
C ILE A 50 5.91 18.50 9.64
N ARG A 51 6.22 19.41 10.57
CA ARG A 51 5.39 20.61 10.76
C ARG A 51 5.37 21.50 9.52
N ASN A 52 6.52 21.65 8.87
CA ASN A 52 6.63 22.46 7.66
C ASN A 52 5.78 21.87 6.52
N ARG A 53 5.87 20.57 6.30
CA ARG A 53 5.10 19.89 5.26
C ARG A 53 3.60 19.93 5.52
N THR A 54 3.19 19.82 6.78
CA THR A 54 1.78 19.92 7.17
C THR A 54 1.20 21.26 6.77
N LYS A 55 1.99 22.32 6.82
CA LYS A 55 1.55 23.68 6.48
C LYS A 55 1.60 23.99 4.99
N SER A 56 2.59 23.47 4.26
CA SER A 56 2.91 23.90 2.90
C SER A 56 2.66 22.85 1.82
N ASP A 57 2.73 21.56 2.16
CA ASP A 57 2.57 20.48 1.18
C ASP A 57 1.11 20.00 1.18
N PRO A 58 0.41 20.06 0.02
CA PRO A 58 -0.97 19.58 -0.08
C PRO A 58 -1.07 18.06 0.00
N HIS A 59 0.04 17.33 -0.11
CA HIS A 59 0.04 15.88 -0.05
C HIS A 59 0.26 15.38 1.38
N SER A 60 -0.30 14.24 1.72
CA SER A 60 -0.07 13.60 3.01
C SER A 60 1.36 13.06 3.11
N LEU A 61 1.85 12.92 4.36
CA LEU A 61 3.16 12.32 4.62
C LEU A 61 3.18 10.87 4.16
N GLY A 62 4.40 10.36 3.85
CA GLY A 62 4.57 9.01 3.29
C GLY A 62 3.87 7.92 4.07
N ARG A 63 3.98 7.92 5.40
CA ARG A 63 3.33 6.88 6.23
C ARG A 63 1.81 6.87 6.09
N TRP A 64 1.19 8.03 5.90
CA TRP A 64 -0.25 8.14 5.71
C TRP A 64 -0.67 7.67 4.33
N ARG A 65 0.19 7.89 3.32
CA ARG A 65 -0.07 7.42 1.96
C ARG A 65 -0.08 5.90 1.88
N VAL A 66 0.80 5.25 2.63
CA VAL A 66 0.85 3.78 2.69
C VAL A 66 -0.22 3.24 3.62
N ASN A 67 -0.20 3.65 4.89
CA ASN A 67 -1.08 3.10 5.92
C ASN A 67 -2.53 3.52 5.74
N GLY A 68 -2.78 4.62 5.04
CA GLY A 68 -4.14 5.06 4.72
C GLY A 68 -4.72 4.36 3.50
N ALA A 69 -3.89 3.94 2.54
CA ALA A 69 -4.34 3.31 1.29
C ALA A 69 -4.44 1.80 1.39
N LEU A 70 -3.44 1.11 1.95
CA LEU A 70 -3.39 -0.36 1.97
C LEU A 70 -4.63 -1.02 2.58
N PRO A 71 -5.18 -0.54 3.70
CA PRO A 71 -6.35 -1.19 4.30
C PRO A 71 -7.63 -1.15 3.45
N HIS A 72 -7.63 -0.41 2.34
CA HIS A 72 -8.75 -0.37 1.39
C HIS A 72 -8.54 -1.31 0.19
N ILE A 73 -7.42 -2.02 0.12
CA ILE A 73 -7.07 -2.89 -1.01
C ILE A 73 -7.26 -4.35 -0.59
N ASP A 74 -8.25 -5.02 -1.16
CA ASP A 74 -8.55 -6.42 -0.84
C ASP A 74 -7.34 -7.34 -1.04
N ALA A 75 -6.58 -7.13 -2.11
CA ALA A 75 -5.39 -7.93 -2.41
C ALA A 75 -4.33 -7.84 -1.32
N TRP A 76 -4.23 -6.71 -0.61
CA TRP A 76 -3.29 -6.56 0.50
C TRP A 76 -3.63 -7.51 1.65
N TYR A 77 -4.94 -7.68 1.96
CA TYR A 77 -5.37 -8.61 3.00
C TYR A 77 -4.99 -10.06 2.66
N GLU A 78 -5.18 -10.42 1.40
CA GLU A 78 -4.83 -11.76 0.93
C GLU A 78 -3.33 -11.99 0.96
N ALA A 79 -2.53 -11.00 0.54
CA ALA A 79 -1.08 -11.13 0.48
C ALA A 79 -0.45 -11.31 1.86
N PHE A 80 -0.97 -10.66 2.90
CA PHE A 80 -0.38 -10.67 4.24
C PHE A 80 -1.22 -11.40 5.29
N GLY A 81 -2.36 -11.96 4.90
CA GLY A 81 -3.21 -12.69 5.85
C GLY A 81 -3.79 -11.80 6.94
N VAL A 82 -4.05 -10.53 6.65
CA VAL A 82 -4.63 -9.58 7.62
C VAL A 82 -6.09 -9.94 7.86
N LYS A 83 -6.51 -9.94 9.12
CA LYS A 83 -7.85 -10.36 9.53
C LYS A 83 -8.41 -9.49 10.63
N GLU A 84 -9.70 -9.67 10.90
CA GLU A 84 -10.38 -8.95 11.96
C GLU A 84 -9.61 -9.04 13.29
N GLY A 85 -9.45 -7.90 13.93
CA GLY A 85 -8.65 -7.77 15.15
C GLY A 85 -7.24 -7.25 14.91
N ASP A 86 -6.73 -7.31 13.68
CA ASP A 86 -5.44 -6.74 13.36
C ASP A 86 -5.52 -5.21 13.34
N LYS A 87 -4.41 -4.56 13.72
CA LYS A 87 -4.38 -3.11 13.94
C LYS A 87 -4.79 -2.28 12.71
N MET A 88 -4.43 -2.74 11.51
CA MET A 88 -4.72 -2.02 10.27
C MET A 88 -6.00 -2.50 9.57
N PHE A 89 -6.71 -3.45 10.16
CA PHE A 89 -7.91 -4.01 9.55
C PHE A 89 -9.04 -2.97 9.45
N ILE A 90 -9.67 -2.90 8.29
CA ILE A 90 -10.90 -2.12 8.07
C ILE A 90 -11.96 -3.09 7.55
N PRO A 91 -13.17 -3.13 8.14
CA PRO A 91 -14.24 -4.00 7.65
C PRO A 91 -14.52 -3.78 6.16
N LYS A 92 -14.78 -4.85 5.43
CA LYS A 92 -14.95 -4.77 3.98
C LYS A 92 -16.02 -3.76 3.55
N SER A 93 -17.08 -3.63 4.32
CA SER A 93 -18.16 -2.67 4.04
C SER A 93 -17.71 -1.21 4.14
N GLU A 94 -16.60 -0.93 4.81
CA GLU A 94 -16.06 0.42 5.00
C GLU A 94 -14.87 0.73 4.10
N ARG A 95 -14.41 -0.25 3.31
CA ARG A 95 -13.28 -0.04 2.38
C ARG A 95 -13.75 0.74 1.16
N LEU A 96 -12.90 1.69 0.73
CA LEU A 96 -13.17 2.45 -0.48
C LEU A 96 -12.89 1.59 -1.71
N ASP A 97 -13.80 1.57 -2.65
CA ASP A 97 -13.63 0.93 -3.93
C ASP A 97 -13.96 1.93 -5.02
N LEU A 98 -12.96 2.34 -5.78
CA LEU A 98 -13.11 3.36 -6.82
C LEU A 98 -13.42 2.75 -8.21
N TRP A 99 -13.41 1.43 -8.33
CA TRP A 99 -13.56 0.72 -9.62
C TRP A 99 -14.61 -0.37 -9.59
#